data_0186207bab19f45a87da50b56796d777
#
_entry.id   0186207bab19f45a87da50b56796d777
#
_cell.length_a   1.000
_cell.length_b   1.000
_cell.length_c   1.000
_cell.angle_alpha   90.00
_cell.angle_beta   90.00
_cell.angle_gamma   90.00
#
_symmetry.space_group_name_H-M   'P 1'
#
loop_
_entity.id
_entity.type
_entity.pdbx_description
1 polymer ?
#
loop_
_entity_poly.entity_id
_entity_poly.type
_entity_poly.pdbx_seq_one_letter_code
_entity_poly.pdbx_strand_id
1 'polypeptide(L)'
;VLIDSKYKNAMLVTPVRKFQDQYYVEYDRNDVLTNCSTNKNALHYGGEMVGIHKLSRSFFRKMCEDYASQIQTSPKLGYEFELLRISRMMMPLHVVMDNDVHWYEIDDEKDLIFAKKHVAKYC
;
A
#
# COMPACT_ATOMS: atom_id res chain seq x y z
N VAL A 1 -7.62 10.52 -9.23
CA VAL A 1 -8.04 9.17 -8.87
C VAL A 1 -8.16 9.03 -7.36
N LEU A 2 -7.06 9.12 -6.63
CA LEU A 2 -7.08 8.91 -5.18
C LEU A 2 -7.76 10.06 -4.43
N ILE A 3 -7.39 11.30 -4.74
CA ILE A 3 -7.94 12.51 -4.08
C ILE A 3 -9.44 12.62 -4.33
N ASP A 4 -9.90 12.32 -5.53
CA ASP A 4 -11.30 12.42 -5.93
C ASP A 4 -12.15 11.21 -5.54
N SER A 5 -11.53 10.18 -4.94
CA SER A 5 -12.27 9.00 -4.50
C SER A 5 -13.27 9.34 -3.41
N LYS A 6 -14.36 8.59 -3.36
CA LYS A 6 -15.41 8.74 -2.33
C LYS A 6 -14.95 8.39 -0.93
N TYR A 7 -13.83 7.69 -0.81
CA TYR A 7 -13.33 7.21 0.46
C TYR A 7 -12.51 8.29 1.19
N LYS A 8 -12.71 8.41 2.50
CA LYS A 8 -11.93 9.33 3.35
C LYS A 8 -10.51 8.84 3.55
N ASN A 9 -10.35 7.52 3.62
CA ASN A 9 -9.06 6.86 3.82
C ASN A 9 -8.89 5.83 2.72
N ALA A 10 -7.89 6.03 1.88
CA ALA A 10 -7.70 5.19 0.69
C ALA A 10 -6.22 4.98 0.39
N MET A 11 -5.94 3.80 -0.11
CA MET A 11 -4.62 3.35 -0.56
C MET A 11 -4.66 3.16 -2.06
N LEU A 12 -3.71 3.74 -2.78
CA LEU A 12 -3.56 3.51 -4.20
C LEU A 12 -2.87 2.16 -4.43
N VAL A 13 -3.50 1.34 -5.26
CA VAL A 13 -3.05 -0.01 -5.61
C VAL A 13 -3.08 -0.16 -7.13
N THR A 14 -2.12 -0.87 -7.67
CA THR A 14 -2.07 -1.22 -9.10
C THR A 14 -2.00 -2.72 -9.27
N PRO A 15 -2.27 -3.25 -10.48
CA PRO A 15 -1.94 -4.65 -10.79
C PRO A 15 -0.46 -4.94 -10.50
N VAL A 16 -0.16 -6.16 -10.12
CA VAL A 16 1.21 -6.56 -9.79
C VAL A 16 2.13 -6.42 -10.99
N ARG A 17 3.23 -5.69 -10.82
CA ARG A 17 4.24 -5.43 -11.86
C ARG A 17 5.62 -5.90 -11.46
N LYS A 18 5.87 -5.95 -10.16
CA LYS A 18 7.13 -6.42 -9.59
C LYS A 18 6.83 -7.60 -8.67
N PHE A 19 7.43 -8.76 -8.94
CA PHE A 19 7.14 -10.00 -8.22
C PHE A 19 8.07 -10.27 -7.03
N GLN A 20 8.96 -9.32 -6.72
CA GLN A 20 9.88 -9.37 -5.59
C GLN A 20 9.98 -7.99 -4.94
N ASP A 21 10.26 -7.96 -3.64
CA ASP A 21 10.56 -6.73 -2.88
C ASP A 21 9.45 -5.67 -2.93
N GLN A 22 8.20 -6.13 -2.97
CA GLN A 22 7.02 -5.27 -2.95
C GLN A 22 6.06 -5.67 -1.83
N TYR A 23 5.17 -4.74 -1.46
CA TYR A 23 4.03 -5.04 -0.62
C TYR A 23 2.82 -5.37 -1.49
N TYR A 24 2.35 -6.60 -1.35
CA TYR A 24 1.14 -7.09 -2.00
C TYR A 24 -0.03 -6.91 -1.06
N VAL A 25 -1.20 -6.60 -1.60
CA VAL A 25 -2.39 -6.29 -0.80
C VAL A 25 -3.52 -7.25 -1.11
N GLU A 26 -4.27 -7.57 -0.07
CA GLU A 26 -5.53 -8.30 -0.14
C GLU A 26 -6.63 -7.39 0.38
N TYR A 27 -7.76 -7.36 -0.27
CA TYR A 27 -8.90 -6.55 0.11
C TYR A 27 -10.20 -7.30 -0.13
N ASP A 28 -11.25 -6.94 0.61
CA ASP A 28 -12.53 -7.60 0.52
C ASP A 28 -13.41 -7.02 -0.61
N ARG A 29 -14.62 -7.56 -0.74
CA ARG A 29 -15.60 -7.12 -1.75
C ARG A 29 -16.06 -5.67 -1.58
N ASN A 30 -15.83 -5.08 -0.42
CA ASN A 30 -16.12 -3.67 -0.14
C ASN A 30 -14.89 -2.78 -0.33
N ASP A 31 -13.84 -3.32 -0.94
CA ASP A 31 -12.55 -2.67 -1.16
C ASP A 31 -11.81 -2.27 0.12
N VAL A 32 -12.08 -2.93 1.24
CA VAL A 32 -11.37 -2.68 2.50
C VAL A 32 -10.13 -3.54 2.58
N LEU A 33 -8.99 -2.91 2.89
CA LEU A 33 -7.72 -3.61 3.08
C LEU A 33 -7.84 -4.62 4.22
N THR A 34 -7.58 -5.89 3.93
CA THR A 34 -7.67 -7.01 4.89
C THR A 34 -6.33 -7.65 5.19
N ASN A 35 -5.36 -7.53 4.30
CA ASN A 35 -4.03 -8.06 4.53
C ASN A 35 -2.99 -7.38 3.63
N CYS A 36 -1.75 -7.36 4.07
CA CYS A 36 -0.62 -7.00 3.22
C CYS A 36 0.61 -7.81 3.63
N SER A 37 1.47 -8.09 2.67
CA SER A 37 2.69 -8.87 2.91
C SER A 37 3.69 -8.65 1.78
N THR A 38 4.96 -8.77 2.09
CA THR A 38 6.02 -8.85 1.08
C THR A 38 6.09 -10.25 0.47
N ASN A 39 5.47 -11.23 1.09
CA ASN A 39 5.35 -12.59 0.58
C ASN A 39 4.01 -12.77 -0.12
N LYS A 40 4.00 -12.75 -1.46
CA LYS A 40 2.80 -12.89 -2.27
C LYS A 40 2.07 -14.23 -2.06
N ASN A 41 2.76 -15.25 -1.54
CA ASN A 41 2.16 -16.55 -1.27
C ASN A 41 1.43 -16.60 0.09
N ALA A 42 1.58 -15.58 0.92
CA ALA A 42 0.94 -15.49 2.24
C ALA A 42 -0.49 -14.95 2.20
N LEU A 43 -0.96 -14.48 1.03
CA LEU A 43 -2.28 -13.85 0.90
C LEU A 43 -2.82 -14.04 -0.53
N HIS A 44 -4.12 -13.85 -0.68
CA HIS A 44 -4.77 -13.79 -1.99
C HIS A 44 -4.70 -12.36 -2.51
N TYR A 45 -3.57 -11.99 -3.11
CA TYR A 45 -3.33 -10.60 -3.51
C TYR A 45 -4.20 -10.17 -4.68
N GLY A 46 -4.75 -8.95 -4.59
CA GLY A 46 -5.49 -8.28 -5.64
C GLY A 46 -4.66 -7.21 -6.37
N GLY A 47 -3.47 -6.91 -5.88
CA GLY A 47 -2.58 -5.91 -6.47
C GLY A 47 -1.37 -5.64 -5.59
N GLU A 48 -0.61 -4.61 -5.97
CA GLU A 48 0.54 -4.15 -5.19
C GLU A 48 0.38 -2.70 -4.74
N MET A 49 0.93 -2.41 -3.56
CA MET A 49 0.89 -1.09 -2.95
C MET A 49 1.83 -0.13 -3.69
N VAL A 50 1.31 1.04 -4.08
CA VAL A 50 2.12 2.08 -4.72
C VAL A 50 2.89 2.90 -3.68
N GLY A 51 2.37 3.03 -2.47
CA GLY A 51 2.96 3.86 -1.42
C GLY A 51 2.37 5.26 -1.34
N ILE A 52 1.27 5.49 -2.03
CA ILE A 52 0.53 6.76 -1.98
C ILE A 52 -0.80 6.52 -1.30
N HIS A 53 -1.07 7.29 -0.25
CA HIS A 53 -2.25 7.12 0.58
C HIS A 53 -2.95 8.45 0.81
N LYS A 54 -4.27 8.39 0.88
CA LYS A 54 -5.13 9.49 1.30
C LYS A 54 -5.65 9.14 2.68
N LEU A 55 -5.29 9.92 3.68
CA LEU A 55 -5.66 9.65 5.06
C LEU A 55 -6.37 10.86 5.67
N SER A 56 -7.48 10.61 6.36
CA SER A 56 -8.10 11.63 7.18
C SER A 56 -7.20 11.96 8.38
N ARG A 57 -7.37 13.15 8.93
CA ARG A 57 -6.67 13.55 10.15
C ARG A 57 -6.92 12.58 11.30
N SER A 58 -8.14 12.09 11.42
CA SER A 58 -8.53 11.10 12.43
C SER A 58 -7.79 9.77 12.26
N PHE A 59 -7.70 9.26 11.04
CA PHE A 59 -6.97 8.03 10.75
C PHE A 59 -5.47 8.19 11.08
N PHE A 60 -4.88 9.27 10.61
CA PHE A 60 -3.45 9.53 10.83
C PHE A 60 -3.12 9.67 12.32
N ARG A 61 -4.00 10.33 13.09
CA ARG A 61 -3.82 10.46 14.54
C ARG A 61 -3.83 9.09 15.23
N LYS A 62 -4.79 8.24 14.90
CA LYS A 62 -4.88 6.88 15.45
C LYS A 62 -3.64 6.04 15.07
N MET A 63 -3.18 6.20 13.85
CA MET A 63 -1.97 5.54 13.36
C MET A 63 -0.75 5.96 14.19
N CYS A 64 -0.56 7.25 14.44
CA CYS A 64 0.55 7.76 15.24
C CYS A 64 0.48 7.28 16.70
N GLU A 65 -0.69 7.30 17.31
CA GLU A 65 -0.91 6.85 18.69
C GLU A 65 -0.62 5.35 18.84
N ASP A 66 -1.15 4.53 17.95
CA ASP A 66 -0.92 3.09 17.98
C ASP A 66 0.54 2.75 17.67
N TYR A 67 1.15 3.42 16.71
CA TYR A 67 2.56 3.21 16.37
C TYR A 67 3.48 3.51 17.55
N ALA A 68 3.23 4.60 18.29
CA ALA A 68 4.01 4.94 19.48
C ALA A 68 3.98 3.84 20.54
N SER A 69 2.86 3.13 20.66
CA SER A 69 2.73 1.95 21.53
C SER A 69 3.42 0.72 20.97
N GLN A 70 3.24 0.44 19.67
CA GLN A 70 3.75 -0.78 19.04
C GLN A 70 5.28 -0.78 18.87
N ILE A 71 5.90 0.37 18.63
CA ILE A 71 7.34 0.46 18.34
C ILE A 71 8.19 0.02 19.53
N GLN A 72 7.68 0.08 20.74
CA GLN A 72 8.40 -0.35 21.94
C GLN A 72 8.62 -1.86 21.98
N THR A 73 7.68 -2.64 21.43
CA THR A 73 7.76 -4.11 21.35
C THR A 73 8.15 -4.60 19.96
N SER A 74 7.97 -3.77 18.93
CA SER A 74 8.24 -4.11 17.53
C SER A 74 9.00 -2.97 16.86
N PRO A 75 10.29 -2.75 17.20
CA PRO A 75 11.05 -1.58 16.73
C PRO A 75 11.28 -1.53 15.22
N LYS A 76 11.06 -2.63 14.53
CA LYS A 76 11.19 -2.72 13.06
C LYS A 76 9.84 -2.70 12.34
N LEU A 77 8.78 -2.32 13.04
CA LEU A 77 7.44 -2.25 12.45
C LEU A 77 7.40 -1.20 11.34
N GLY A 78 7.10 -1.64 10.10
CA GLY A 78 6.91 -0.75 8.97
C GLY A 78 5.54 -0.08 9.00
N TYR A 79 5.44 1.10 8.41
CA TYR A 79 4.17 1.85 8.34
C TYR A 79 3.08 1.09 7.58
N GLU A 80 3.45 0.21 6.68
CA GLU A 80 2.52 -0.61 5.90
C GLU A 80 1.69 -1.52 6.80
N PHE A 81 2.33 -2.14 7.78
CA PHE A 81 1.65 -2.98 8.76
C PHE A 81 0.82 -2.15 9.74
N GLU A 82 1.25 -0.93 10.03
CA GLU A 82 0.48 0.00 10.84
C GLU A 82 -0.82 0.42 10.13
N LEU A 83 -0.76 0.72 8.84
CA LEU A 83 -1.95 0.99 8.02
C LEU A 83 -2.92 -0.20 8.07
N LEU A 84 -2.41 -1.41 7.90
CA LEU A 84 -3.21 -2.63 7.97
C LEU A 84 -3.86 -2.81 9.34
N ARG A 85 -3.11 -2.58 10.41
CA ARG A 85 -3.58 -2.72 11.77
C ARG A 85 -4.74 -1.77 12.06
N ILE A 86 -4.61 -0.49 11.69
CA ILE A 86 -5.69 0.49 11.86
C ILE A 86 -6.91 0.11 11.02
N SER A 87 -6.70 -0.35 9.79
CA SER A 87 -7.79 -0.79 8.91
C SER A 87 -8.59 -1.94 9.52
N ARG A 88 -7.92 -2.89 10.17
CA ARG A 88 -8.57 -4.05 10.79
C ARG A 88 -9.27 -3.73 12.10
N MET A 89 -8.71 -2.84 12.91
CA MET A 89 -9.09 -2.69 14.31
C MET A 89 -9.91 -1.46 14.64
N MET A 90 -9.78 -0.39 13.85
CA MET A 90 -10.32 0.92 14.23
C MET A 90 -11.19 1.55 13.16
N MET A 91 -10.68 1.75 11.96
CA MET A 91 -11.41 2.38 10.87
C MET A 91 -10.88 1.89 9.52
N PRO A 92 -11.79 1.64 8.56
CA PRO A 92 -11.38 0.98 7.30
C PRO A 92 -10.48 1.88 6.45
N LEU A 93 -9.45 1.25 5.87
CA LEU A 93 -8.65 1.81 4.79
C LEU A 93 -9.11 1.14 3.50
N HIS A 94 -9.67 1.91 2.59
CA HIS A 94 -10.15 1.38 1.32
C HIS A 94 -9.04 1.34 0.28
N VAL A 95 -9.10 0.33 -0.57
CA VAL A 95 -8.20 0.17 -1.71
C VAL A 95 -8.83 0.84 -2.92
N VAL A 96 -8.05 1.69 -3.61
CA VAL A 96 -8.42 2.26 -4.90
C VAL A 96 -7.49 1.65 -5.94
N MET A 97 -8.03 0.79 -6.79
CA MET A 97 -7.29 0.15 -7.87
C MET A 97 -7.22 1.08 -9.07
N ASP A 98 -6.01 1.32 -9.59
CA ASP A 98 -5.79 2.06 -10.82
C ASP A 98 -4.93 1.23 -11.78
N ASN A 99 -5.53 0.81 -12.88
CA ASN A 99 -4.86 -0.01 -13.89
C ASN A 99 -3.98 0.82 -14.84
N ASP A 100 -4.16 2.14 -14.86
CA ASP A 100 -3.54 3.03 -15.84
C ASP A 100 -2.32 3.77 -15.32
N VAL A 101 -2.01 3.64 -14.02
CA VAL A 101 -0.81 4.24 -13.43
C VAL A 101 0.44 3.49 -13.91
N HIS A 102 1.37 4.24 -14.48
CA HIS A 102 2.67 3.73 -14.89
C HIS A 102 3.70 4.11 -13.83
N TRP A 103 4.17 3.11 -13.09
CA TRP A 103 5.14 3.31 -12.02
C TRP A 103 6.02 2.07 -11.84
N TYR A 104 7.16 2.25 -11.22
CA TYR A 104 8.05 1.15 -10.84
C TYR A 104 8.96 1.60 -9.71
N GLU A 105 9.07 0.79 -8.66
CA GLU A 105 9.96 1.07 -7.55
C GLU A 105 11.39 0.66 -7.91
N ILE A 106 12.34 1.55 -7.67
CA ILE A 106 13.74 1.34 -8.01
C ILE A 106 14.53 1.14 -6.72
N ASP A 107 14.92 -0.10 -6.46
CA ASP A 107 15.72 -0.49 -5.29
C ASP A 107 17.17 -0.80 -5.70
N ASP A 108 17.39 -1.17 -6.95
CA ASP A 108 18.70 -1.56 -7.46
C ASP A 108 18.89 -1.16 -8.93
N GLU A 109 20.07 -1.48 -9.48
CA GLU A 109 20.42 -1.13 -10.86
C GLU A 109 19.55 -1.84 -11.89
N LYS A 110 19.11 -3.08 -11.61
CA LYS A 110 18.22 -3.83 -12.51
C LYS A 110 16.87 -3.15 -12.61
N ASP A 111 16.35 -2.67 -11.49
CA ASP A 111 15.11 -1.90 -11.45
C ASP A 111 15.21 -0.61 -12.25
N LEU A 112 16.34 0.09 -12.14
CA LEU A 112 16.59 1.32 -12.90
C LEU A 112 16.60 1.05 -14.41
N ILE A 113 17.25 -0.01 -14.85
CA ILE A 113 17.29 -0.42 -16.24
C ILE A 113 15.88 -0.72 -16.75
N PHE A 114 15.12 -1.50 -15.97
CA PHE A 114 13.74 -1.82 -16.31
C PHE A 114 12.87 -0.57 -16.40
N ALA A 115 12.97 0.33 -15.43
CA ALA A 115 12.19 1.57 -15.40
C ALA A 115 12.49 2.46 -16.59
N LYS A 116 13.74 2.63 -16.97
CA LYS A 116 14.13 3.39 -18.17
C LYS A 116 13.51 2.82 -19.42
N LYS A 117 13.46 1.50 -19.53
CA LYS A 117 12.96 0.82 -20.73
C LYS A 117 11.42 0.83 -20.81
N HIS A 118 10.74 0.62 -19.69
CA HIS A 118 9.31 0.32 -19.68
C HIS A 118 8.42 1.42 -19.09
N VAL A 119 8.95 2.32 -18.29
CA VAL A 119 8.17 3.34 -17.58
C VAL A 119 8.50 4.74 -18.03
N ALA A 120 9.75 5.08 -18.27
CA ALA A 120 10.17 6.45 -18.59
C ALA A 120 9.48 7.03 -19.84
N LYS A 121 9.04 6.20 -20.77
CA LYS A 121 8.30 6.63 -21.97
C LYS A 121 6.94 7.27 -21.67
N TYR A 122 6.42 7.08 -20.45
CA TYR A 122 5.14 7.68 -20.01
C TYR A 122 5.34 8.95 -19.18
N CYS A 123 6.57 9.31 -18.91
CA CYS A 123 6.93 10.53 -18.22
C CYS A 123 7.25 11.60 -19.24
#